data_9a27cabd7b9fbcf8f5ae58d2430520ce
#
_entry.id   9a27cabd7b9fbcf8f5ae58d2430520ce
#
_cell.length_a   1.000
_cell.length_b   1.000
_cell.length_c   1.000
_cell.angle_alpha   90.00
_cell.angle_beta   90.00
_cell.angle_gamma   90.00
#
_symmetry.space_group_name_H-M   'P 1'
#
loop_
_entity.id
_entity.type
_entity.pdbx_description
1 polymer ?
#
loop_
_entity_poly.entity_id
_entity_poly.type
_entity_poly.pdbx_seq_one_letter_code
_entity_poly.pdbx_strand_id
1 'polypeptide(L)'
;MSCTNKKKILEIEELSVSFLQYKGKTSRQSWLPVISGLSVAVREGELVAVVGSSGSGKSLLAHAILGILPYNAKVSGIMKFQGELMDEKKISELRGKEIAFVPQSTLYLDPLMKVGKQVRGKRGR
;
A
#
# COMPACT_ATOMS: atom_id res chain seq x y z
N MET A 1 11.14 17.66 19.99
CA MET A 1 12.21 16.91 20.17
C MET A 1 12.02 15.55 20.71
N SER A 2 11.28 15.36 21.72
CA SER A 2 11.06 14.07 22.33
C SER A 2 10.38 13.04 21.45
N CYS A 3 9.89 13.43 20.30
CA CYS A 3 9.19 12.51 19.39
C CYS A 3 10.08 11.42 18.80
N THR A 4 11.39 11.55 18.99
CA THR A 4 12.35 10.65 18.36
C THR A 4 12.40 9.26 18.97
N ASN A 5 11.77 9.05 20.13
CA ASN A 5 11.82 7.75 20.81
C ASN A 5 10.70 6.78 20.39
N LYS A 6 9.79 7.21 19.54
CA LYS A 6 8.70 6.34 19.06
C LYS A 6 9.21 5.36 18.03
N LYS A 7 8.78 4.12 18.17
CA LYS A 7 9.16 3.06 17.22
C LYS A 7 8.58 3.30 15.86
N LYS A 8 9.37 3.02 14.84
CA LYS A 8 8.86 3.01 13.47
C LYS A 8 8.04 1.75 13.26
N ILE A 9 6.79 1.91 12.92
CA ILE A 9 5.89 0.79 12.62
C ILE A 9 6.05 0.36 11.17
N LEU A 10 6.03 1.33 10.25
CA LEU A 10 6.19 1.08 8.82
C LEU A 10 7.35 1.89 8.30
N GLU A 11 8.26 1.25 7.60
CA GLU A 11 9.38 1.91 6.94
C GLU A 11 9.37 1.53 5.47
N ILE A 12 9.41 2.55 4.63
CA ILE A 12 9.50 2.37 3.18
C ILE A 12 10.73 3.13 2.69
N GLU A 13 11.61 2.43 1.98
CA GLU A 13 12.85 3.01 1.45
C GLU A 13 12.92 2.76 -0.05
N GLU A 14 13.04 3.86 -0.80
CA GLU A 14 13.24 3.83 -2.26
C GLU A 14 12.19 2.99 -2.98
N LEU A 15 10.94 3.10 -2.58
CA LEU A 15 9.85 2.36 -3.22
C LEU A 15 9.61 2.89 -4.62
N SER A 16 9.62 1.98 -5.59
CA SER A 16 9.30 2.31 -6.98
C SER A 16 8.30 1.30 -7.49
N VAL A 17 7.26 1.81 -8.16
CA VAL A 17 6.21 0.99 -8.76
C VAL A 17 6.07 1.38 -10.22
N SER A 18 6.16 0.40 -11.10
CA SER A 18 6.01 0.59 -12.54
C SER A 18 5.01 -0.40 -13.09
N PHE A 19 4.31 -0.02 -14.14
CA PHE A 19 3.36 -0.88 -14.82
C PHE A 19 3.82 -1.19 -16.23
N LEU A 20 3.67 -2.45 -16.63
CA LEU A 20 3.97 -2.86 -17.98
C LEU A 20 2.84 -2.43 -18.91
N GLN A 21 3.19 -1.70 -19.94
CA GLN A 21 2.26 -1.25 -20.97
C GLN A 21 2.68 -1.75 -22.34
N TYR A 22 1.69 -2.04 -23.16
CA TYR A 22 1.91 -2.37 -24.57
C TYR A 22 1.62 -1.13 -25.39
N LYS A 23 2.62 -0.61 -26.11
CA LYS A 23 2.45 0.53 -26.99
C LYS A 23 2.18 0.11 -28.41
N GLY A 24 0.99 0.46 -28.90
CA GLY A 24 0.65 0.40 -30.32
C GLY A 24 0.49 -1.00 -30.91
N LYS A 25 0.47 -1.04 -32.23
CA LYS A 25 0.31 -2.27 -33.00
C LYS A 25 1.57 -3.15 -33.03
N THR A 26 2.70 -2.59 -32.61
CA THR A 26 3.94 -3.33 -32.45
C THR A 26 4.04 -3.75 -31.00
N SER A 27 4.25 -5.00 -30.75
CA SER A 27 4.30 -5.62 -29.42
C SER A 27 5.42 -5.07 -28.51
N ARG A 28 5.69 -3.78 -28.58
CA ARG A 28 6.71 -3.16 -27.74
C ARG A 28 6.18 -2.98 -26.33
N GLN A 29 6.83 -3.63 -25.40
CA GLN A 29 6.56 -3.49 -23.99
C GLN A 29 7.36 -2.31 -23.45
N SER A 30 6.72 -1.47 -22.67
CA SER A 30 7.41 -0.40 -21.96
C SER A 30 6.91 -0.32 -20.52
N TRP A 31 7.79 0.07 -19.63
CA TRP A 31 7.44 0.24 -18.22
C TRP A 31 7.08 1.69 -17.96
N LEU A 32 5.88 1.91 -17.42
CA LEU A 32 5.43 3.23 -17.00
C LEU A 32 5.71 3.38 -15.50
N PRO A 33 6.65 4.24 -15.12
CA PRO A 33 6.90 4.47 -13.70
C PRO A 33 5.78 5.35 -13.12
N VAL A 34 5.20 4.92 -12.01
CA VAL A 34 4.14 5.66 -11.31
C VAL A 34 4.65 6.19 -9.98
N ILE A 35 5.41 5.39 -9.26
CA ILE A 35 6.07 5.79 -8.03
C ILE A 35 7.57 5.58 -8.23
N SER A 36 8.35 6.60 -7.92
CA SER A 36 9.80 6.56 -8.14
C SER A 36 10.53 7.00 -6.87
N GLY A 37 11.23 6.05 -6.23
CA GLY A 37 12.11 6.36 -5.13
C GLY A 37 11.45 6.97 -3.91
N LEU A 38 10.24 6.52 -3.56
CA LEU A 38 9.50 7.04 -2.42
C LEU A 38 10.03 6.45 -1.12
N SER A 39 10.37 7.33 -0.18
CA SER A 39 10.78 6.92 1.16
C SER A 39 9.90 7.60 2.19
N VAL A 40 9.34 6.81 3.10
CA VAL A 40 8.47 7.31 4.17
C VAL A 40 8.53 6.37 5.35
N ALA A 41 8.35 6.91 6.55
CA ALA A 41 8.26 6.11 7.76
C ALA A 41 7.06 6.57 8.57
N VAL A 42 6.36 5.61 9.16
CA VAL A 42 5.23 5.88 10.06
C VAL A 42 5.60 5.34 11.43
N ARG A 43 5.53 6.21 12.42
CA ARG A 43 5.88 5.86 13.80
C ARG A 43 4.61 5.57 14.60
N GLU A 44 4.81 4.95 15.74
CA GLU A 44 3.72 4.61 16.66
C GLU A 44 2.93 5.86 17.03
N GLY A 45 1.60 5.78 16.91
CA GLY A 45 0.70 6.90 17.24
C GLY A 45 0.74 8.05 16.26
N GLU A 46 1.44 7.91 15.14
CA GLU A 46 1.59 8.98 14.16
C GLU A 46 0.56 8.88 13.05
N LEU A 47 0.07 10.01 12.60
CA LEU A 47 -0.79 10.13 11.43
C LEU A 47 0.01 10.78 10.30
N VAL A 48 0.20 10.04 9.23
CA VAL A 48 0.92 10.52 8.06
C VAL A 48 -0.07 10.74 6.92
N ALA A 49 -0.09 11.95 6.37
CA ALA A 49 -0.94 12.30 5.25
C ALA A 49 -0.13 12.24 3.94
N VAL A 50 -0.70 11.59 2.94
CA VAL A 50 -0.13 11.55 1.59
C VAL A 50 -0.98 12.45 0.72
N VAL A 51 -0.40 13.53 0.23
CA VAL A 51 -1.11 14.53 -0.56
C VAL A 51 -0.64 14.49 -2.02
N GLY A 52 -1.55 14.82 -2.90
CA GLY A 52 -1.27 14.85 -4.33
C GLY A 52 -2.56 14.93 -5.12
N SER A 53 -2.43 15.29 -6.40
CA SER A 53 -3.57 15.35 -7.29
C SER A 53 -4.06 13.95 -7.66
N SER A 54 -5.27 13.88 -8.20
CA SER A 54 -5.83 12.64 -8.73
C SER A 54 -4.88 12.05 -9.77
N GLY A 55 -4.64 10.75 -9.70
CA GLY A 55 -3.72 10.07 -10.62
C GLY A 55 -2.25 10.16 -10.25
N SER A 56 -1.92 10.70 -9.07
CA SER A 56 -0.53 10.85 -8.64
C SER A 56 0.05 9.60 -7.94
N GLY A 57 -0.71 8.50 -7.88
CA GLY A 57 -0.21 7.25 -7.32
C GLY A 57 -0.49 7.05 -5.84
N LYS A 58 -1.30 7.90 -5.22
CA LYS A 58 -1.60 7.79 -3.79
C LYS A 58 -2.22 6.44 -3.42
N SER A 59 -3.23 6.02 -4.19
CA SER A 59 -3.89 4.73 -3.97
C SER A 59 -2.97 3.56 -4.26
N LEU A 60 -2.06 3.72 -5.22
CA LEU A 60 -1.10 2.68 -5.57
C LEU A 60 -0.10 2.45 -4.44
N LEU A 61 0.24 3.47 -3.68
CA LEU A 61 1.09 3.32 -2.51
C LEU A 61 0.46 2.36 -1.49
N ALA A 62 -0.83 2.56 -1.19
CA ALA A 62 -1.56 1.69 -0.28
C ALA A 62 -1.65 0.26 -0.84
N HIS A 63 -1.93 0.11 -2.14
CA HIS A 63 -1.98 -1.21 -2.77
C HIS A 63 -0.63 -1.91 -2.73
N ALA A 64 0.46 -1.17 -2.89
CA ALA A 64 1.80 -1.73 -2.82
C ALA A 64 2.12 -2.25 -1.41
N ILE A 65 1.76 -1.48 -0.39
CA ILE A 65 1.98 -1.87 1.01
C ILE A 65 1.19 -3.15 1.33
N LEU A 66 -0.03 -3.27 0.79
CA LEU A 66 -0.88 -4.43 1.04
C LEU A 66 -0.60 -5.61 0.10
N GLY A 67 0.25 -5.43 -0.90
CA GLY A 67 0.57 -6.47 -1.85
C GLY A 67 -0.58 -6.86 -2.76
N ILE A 68 -1.48 -5.92 -3.08
CA ILE A 68 -2.65 -6.16 -3.93
C ILE A 68 -2.57 -5.47 -5.28
N LEU A 69 -1.36 -5.20 -5.75
CA LEU A 69 -1.15 -4.63 -7.07
C LEU A 69 -1.45 -5.66 -8.17
N PRO A 70 -1.87 -5.18 -9.38
CA PRO A 70 -2.09 -6.09 -10.51
C PRO A 70 -0.81 -6.85 -10.90
N TYR A 71 -0.99 -7.97 -11.62
CA TYR A 71 0.13 -8.82 -12.03
C TYR A 71 1.15 -8.13 -12.95
N ASN A 72 0.72 -7.08 -13.65
CA ASN A 72 1.59 -6.33 -14.55
C ASN A 72 2.37 -5.21 -13.83
N ALA A 73 2.30 -5.17 -12.52
CA ALA A 73 3.03 -4.20 -11.72
C ALA A 73 4.40 -4.76 -11.30
N LYS A 74 5.40 -3.90 -11.32
CA LYS A 74 6.72 -4.22 -10.82
C LYS A 74 7.01 -3.31 -9.65
N VAL A 75 7.36 -3.91 -8.51
CA VAL A 75 7.65 -3.19 -7.28
C VAL A 75 9.11 -3.41 -6.91
N SER A 76 9.80 -2.34 -6.58
CA SER A 76 11.17 -2.41 -6.08
C SER A 76 11.30 -1.50 -4.86
N GLY A 77 12.36 -1.68 -4.10
CA GLY A 77 12.55 -0.95 -2.86
C GLY A 77 12.40 -1.85 -1.65
N ILE A 78 12.48 -1.26 -0.48
CA ILE A 78 12.43 -1.98 0.78
C ILE A 78 11.24 -1.50 1.59
N MET A 79 10.44 -2.44 2.10
CA MET A 79 9.37 -2.15 3.04
C MET A 79 9.57 -3.01 4.27
N LYS A 80 9.47 -2.39 5.45
CA LYS A 80 9.59 -3.08 6.72
C LYS A 80 8.41 -2.75 7.61
N PHE A 81 7.92 -3.73 8.32
CA PHE A 81 6.86 -3.57 9.31
C PHE A 81 7.39 -4.03 10.66
N GLN A 82 7.42 -3.10 11.62
CA GLN A 82 7.98 -3.33 12.95
C GLN A 82 9.40 -3.93 12.90
N GLY A 83 10.21 -3.42 11.98
CA GLY A 83 11.58 -3.85 11.81
C GLY A 83 11.79 -5.12 10.98
N GLU A 84 10.71 -5.77 10.58
CA GLU A 84 10.77 -7.00 9.78
C GLU A 84 10.51 -6.71 8.31
N LEU A 85 11.31 -7.32 7.44
CA LEU A 85 11.14 -7.15 6.00
C LEU A 85 9.79 -7.69 5.54
N MET A 86 9.06 -6.89 4.76
CA MET A 86 7.76 -7.27 4.22
C MET A 86 7.94 -7.99 2.88
N ASP A 87 8.01 -9.30 2.90
CA ASP A 87 7.93 -10.13 1.70
C ASP A 87 6.47 -10.50 1.42
N GLU A 88 6.20 -11.21 0.35
CA GLU A 88 4.84 -11.58 -0.01
C GLU A 88 4.12 -12.35 1.09
N LYS A 89 4.81 -13.26 1.72
CA LYS A 89 4.26 -14.06 2.82
C LYS A 89 3.94 -13.18 4.02
N LYS A 90 4.84 -12.28 4.38
CA LYS A 90 4.64 -11.38 5.53
C LYS A 90 3.49 -10.43 5.28
N ILE A 91 3.39 -9.87 4.08
CA ILE A 91 2.29 -8.99 3.69
C ILE A 91 0.97 -9.73 3.78
N SER A 92 0.91 -10.96 3.30
CA SER A 92 -0.30 -11.78 3.36
C SER A 92 -0.74 -12.04 4.81
N GLU A 93 0.20 -12.25 5.72
CA GLU A 93 -0.10 -12.43 7.13
C GLU A 93 -0.59 -11.15 7.80
N LEU A 94 -0.05 -10.00 7.41
CA LEU A 94 -0.40 -8.72 8.00
C LEU A 94 -1.74 -8.16 7.49
N ARG A 95 -2.09 -8.52 6.27
CA ARG A 95 -3.27 -7.97 5.61
C ARG A 95 -4.56 -8.36 6.34
N GLY A 96 -5.34 -7.34 6.71
CA GLY A 96 -6.58 -7.56 7.43
C GLY A 96 -6.43 -7.88 8.91
N LYS A 97 -5.22 -8.06 9.39
CA LYS A 97 -4.94 -8.34 10.81
C LYS A 97 -4.25 -7.16 11.46
N GLU A 98 -3.03 -6.88 11.03
CA GLU A 98 -2.25 -5.77 11.55
C GLU A 98 -2.39 -4.52 10.70
N ILE A 99 -2.62 -4.69 9.40
CA ILE A 99 -2.80 -3.60 8.44
C ILE A 99 -4.17 -3.73 7.81
N ALA A 100 -4.98 -2.67 7.90
CA ALA A 100 -6.29 -2.62 7.28
C ALA A 100 -6.33 -1.54 6.22
N PHE A 101 -7.13 -1.74 5.19
CA PHE A 101 -7.31 -0.79 4.09
C PHE A 101 -8.74 -0.31 4.05
N VAL A 102 -8.91 1.01 4.01
CA VAL A 102 -10.21 1.65 3.83
C VAL A 102 -10.26 2.23 2.43
N PRO A 103 -11.00 1.63 1.50
CA PRO A 103 -11.05 2.13 0.13
C PRO A 103 -11.83 3.43 0.02
N GLN A 104 -11.51 4.20 -1.00
CA GLN A 104 -12.19 5.46 -1.28
C GLN A 104 -13.63 5.23 -1.76
N SER A 105 -13.86 4.15 -2.51
CA SER A 105 -15.15 3.85 -3.12
C SER A 105 -15.99 2.90 -2.28
N THR A 106 -17.28 3.20 -2.13
CA THR A 106 -18.24 2.31 -1.46
C THR A 106 -18.56 1.06 -2.29
N LEU A 107 -18.08 1.00 -3.53
CA LEU A 107 -18.26 -0.18 -4.38
C LEU A 107 -17.59 -1.43 -3.81
N TYR A 108 -16.62 -1.26 -2.92
CA TYR A 108 -15.96 -2.37 -2.23
C TYR A 108 -16.77 -2.92 -1.06
N LEU A 109 -17.86 -2.25 -0.68
CA LEU A 109 -18.74 -2.69 0.39
C LEU A 109 -19.92 -3.48 -0.17
N ASP A 110 -20.31 -4.53 0.54
CA ASP A 110 -21.48 -5.31 0.17
C ASP A 110 -22.75 -4.51 0.53
N PRO A 111 -23.61 -4.18 -0.43
CA PRO A 111 -24.82 -3.40 -0.15
C PRO A 111 -25.84 -4.15 0.73
N LEU A 112 -25.72 -5.46 0.84
CA LEU A 112 -26.62 -6.27 1.65
C LEU A 112 -26.17 -6.42 3.10
N MET A 113 -24.98 -5.94 3.44
CA MET A 113 -24.43 -6.01 4.80
C MET A 113 -24.38 -4.63 5.43
N LYS A 114 -24.52 -4.59 6.75
CA LYS A 114 -24.36 -3.34 7.48
C LYS A 114 -22.93 -2.81 7.31
N VAL A 115 -22.81 -1.52 7.03
CA VAL A 115 -21.50 -0.89 6.78
C VAL A 115 -20.55 -1.05 7.98
N GLY A 116 -21.04 -0.86 9.19
CA GLY A 116 -20.21 -1.01 10.39
C GLY A 116 -19.60 -2.40 10.52
N LYS A 117 -20.34 -3.43 10.15
CA LYS A 117 -19.84 -4.81 10.20
C LYS A 117 -18.75 -5.05 9.18
N GLN A 118 -18.87 -4.46 7.99
CA GLN A 118 -17.88 -4.59 6.93
C GLN A 118 -16.58 -3.86 7.29
N VAL A 119 -16.68 -2.67 7.85
CA VAL A 119 -15.53 -1.86 8.22
C VAL A 119 -14.76 -2.49 9.38
N ARG A 120 -15.47 -3.04 10.38
CA ARG A 120 -14.81 -3.70 11.50
C ARG A 120 -14.13 -5.00 11.12
N GLY A 121 -14.64 -5.68 10.09
CA GLY A 121 -14.13 -6.97 9.66
C GLY A 121 -14.33 -8.04 10.71
N LYS A 122 -13.65 -9.15 10.52
CA LYS A 122 -13.63 -10.22 11.51
C LYS A 122 -12.57 -9.90 12.54
N ARG A 123 -12.99 -9.40 13.68
CA ARG A 123 -12.07 -9.32 14.78
C ARG A 123 -11.82 -10.72 15.28
N GLY A 124 -10.58 -11.11 15.28
CA GLY A 124 -10.18 -12.41 15.74
C GLY A 124 -10.35 -12.54 17.23
N ARG A 125 -11.51 -12.93 17.60
CA ARG A 125 -11.77 -13.24 18.99
C ARG A 125 -12.71 -14.26 19.14
#